data_9b6f48276cfedfa8865f4ad6085d1a09
#
_entry.id   9b6f48276cfedfa8865f4ad6085d1a09
#
_cell.length_a   1.000
_cell.length_b   1.000
_cell.length_c   1.000
_cell.angle_alpha   90.00
_cell.angle_beta   90.00
_cell.angle_gamma   90.00
#
_symmetry.space_group_name_H-M   'P 1'
#
loop_
_entity.id
_entity.type
_entity.pdbx_description
1 polymer ?
#
loop_
_entity_poly.entity_id
_entity_poly.type
_entity_poly.pdbx_seq_one_letter_code
_entity_poly.pdbx_strand_id
1 'polypeptide(L)'
;FGYGVGLDLTRRDLQAAAKAKGMPWDTAKGFDHSAPASELVPAAGAGDLVTRRLWLTVNGDLRQQSSLDDMVFSVSEVIHELSKLFALKAGDLIFMGTPAGVAALVPGDRFEAGVDGLVAFSGHIA
;
A
#
# COMPACT_ATOMS: atom_id res chain seq x y z
N PHE A 1 7.17 -14.91 -1.03
CA PHE A 1 6.63 -15.39 -2.30
C PHE A 1 6.90 -14.37 -3.41
N GLY A 2 6.40 -13.13 -3.32
CA GLY A 2 6.48 -12.14 -4.38
C GLY A 2 6.04 -10.76 -3.96
N TYR A 3 5.84 -9.91 -4.95
CA TYR A 3 5.51 -8.50 -4.79
C TYR A 3 4.22 -8.15 -5.52
N GLY A 4 3.49 -7.18 -5.00
CA GLY A 4 2.32 -6.58 -5.61
C GLY A 4 2.18 -5.13 -5.22
N VAL A 5 1.18 -4.48 -5.77
CA VAL A 5 0.80 -3.11 -5.39
C VAL A 5 -0.54 -3.16 -4.70
N GLY A 6 -0.67 -2.45 -3.60
CA GLY A 6 -1.93 -2.36 -2.87
C GLY A 6 -2.23 -0.93 -2.43
N LEU A 7 -3.48 -0.67 -2.13
CA LEU A 7 -3.90 0.57 -1.48
C LEU A 7 -4.29 0.27 -0.03
N ASP A 8 -3.78 1.07 0.89
CA ASP A 8 -4.20 1.10 2.28
C ASP A 8 -5.27 2.18 2.43
N LEU A 9 -6.51 1.82 2.08
CA LEU A 9 -7.65 2.72 2.17
C LEU A 9 -7.93 3.08 3.63
N THR A 10 -8.31 4.31 3.86
CA THR A 10 -8.42 4.84 5.21
C THR A 10 -9.69 5.68 5.35
N ARG A 11 -10.50 5.38 6.37
CA ARG A 11 -11.59 6.25 6.82
C ARG A 11 -10.98 7.44 7.55
N ARG A 12 -10.78 8.55 6.82
CA ARG A 12 -10.01 9.70 7.30
C ARG A 12 -10.62 10.41 8.50
N ASP A 13 -11.94 10.47 8.57
CA ASP A 13 -12.71 11.01 9.69
C ASP A 13 -12.44 10.22 10.98
N LEU A 14 -12.52 8.88 10.93
CA LEU A 14 -12.23 8.01 12.07
C LEU A 14 -10.76 8.07 12.48
N GLN A 15 -9.85 8.12 11.51
CA GLN A 15 -8.42 8.28 11.79
C GLN A 15 -8.14 9.61 12.51
N ALA A 16 -8.72 10.72 12.04
CA ALA A 16 -8.55 12.02 12.65
C ALA A 16 -9.10 12.06 14.08
N ALA A 17 -10.28 11.47 14.31
CA ALA A 17 -10.89 11.38 15.63
C ALA A 17 -10.04 10.52 16.60
N ALA A 18 -9.51 9.39 16.13
CA ALA A 18 -8.64 8.53 16.91
C ALA A 18 -7.31 9.23 17.24
N LYS A 19 -6.68 9.87 16.25
CA LYS A 19 -5.43 10.62 16.42
C LYS A 19 -5.55 11.72 17.47
N ALA A 20 -6.65 12.48 17.44
CA ALA A 20 -6.90 13.56 18.40
C ALA A 20 -6.99 13.07 19.85
N LYS A 21 -7.31 11.79 20.06
CA LYS A 21 -7.46 11.16 21.39
C LYS A 21 -6.31 10.19 21.74
N GLY A 22 -5.29 10.08 20.90
CA GLY A 22 -4.22 9.08 21.08
C GLY A 22 -4.71 7.62 21.01
N MET A 23 -5.82 7.35 20.32
CA MET A 23 -6.43 6.04 20.23
C MET A 23 -5.87 5.25 19.02
N PRO A 24 -5.92 3.90 19.05
CA PRO A 24 -5.58 3.05 17.90
C PRO A 24 -6.43 3.36 16.67
N TRP A 25 -5.88 3.06 15.47
CA TRP A 25 -6.52 3.37 14.18
C TRP A 25 -7.26 2.17 13.57
N ASP A 26 -7.48 1.10 14.34
CA ASP A 26 -8.02 -0.17 13.83
C ASP A 26 -9.31 0.01 13.02
N THR A 27 -10.27 0.77 13.56
CA THR A 27 -11.56 1.02 12.88
C THR A 27 -11.45 1.91 11.65
N ALA A 28 -10.36 2.69 11.55
CA ALA A 28 -10.08 3.53 10.40
C ALA A 28 -9.36 2.76 9.28
N LYS A 29 -8.71 1.65 9.60
CA LYS A 29 -7.88 0.84 8.71
C LYS A 29 -8.48 -0.53 8.40
N GLY A 30 -9.04 -1.21 9.41
CA GLY A 30 -9.56 -2.56 9.32
C GLY A 30 -11.05 -2.57 9.00
N PHE A 31 -11.41 -2.37 7.72
CA PHE A 31 -12.78 -2.47 7.23
C PHE A 31 -12.84 -3.24 5.91
N ASP A 32 -14.04 -3.70 5.53
CA ASP A 32 -14.23 -4.47 4.31
C ASP A 32 -13.72 -3.71 3.08
N HIS A 33 -12.96 -4.39 2.24
CA HIS A 33 -12.33 -3.84 1.04
C HIS A 33 -11.31 -2.72 1.29
N SER A 34 -10.76 -2.59 2.51
CA SER A 34 -9.78 -1.54 2.85
C SER A 34 -8.41 -1.73 2.20
N ALA A 35 -8.09 -2.92 1.73
CA ALA A 35 -6.77 -3.25 1.19
C ALA A 35 -6.85 -3.94 -0.19
N PRO A 36 -7.39 -3.25 -1.23
CA PRO A 36 -7.35 -3.80 -2.57
C PRO A 36 -5.91 -3.94 -3.04
N ALA A 37 -5.59 -5.05 -3.69
CA ALA A 37 -4.26 -5.37 -4.15
C ALA A 37 -4.28 -5.94 -5.58
N SER A 38 -3.19 -5.74 -6.29
CA SER A 38 -2.94 -6.35 -7.59
C SER A 38 -2.74 -7.87 -7.49
N GLU A 39 -2.59 -8.52 -8.62
CA GLU A 39 -1.93 -9.82 -8.67
C GLU A 39 -0.51 -9.74 -8.08
N LEU A 40 0.00 -10.89 -7.63
CA LEU A 40 1.35 -11.01 -7.08
C LEU A 40 2.32 -11.52 -8.14
N VAL A 41 3.41 -10.80 -8.36
CA VAL A 41 4.51 -11.23 -9.21
C VAL A 41 5.52 -11.99 -8.35
N PRO A 42 5.84 -13.26 -8.65
CA PRO A 42 6.85 -14.02 -7.92
C PRO A 42 8.20 -13.28 -7.85
N ALA A 43 8.86 -13.33 -6.70
CA ALA A 43 10.13 -12.62 -6.49
C ALA A 43 11.21 -12.99 -7.54
N ALA A 44 11.25 -14.26 -7.95
CA ALA A 44 12.17 -14.73 -8.99
C ALA A 44 11.96 -14.05 -10.35
N GLY A 45 10.75 -13.57 -10.65
CA GLY A 45 10.40 -12.87 -11.89
C GLY A 45 10.38 -11.35 -11.75
N ALA A 46 10.50 -10.82 -10.55
CA ALA A 46 10.37 -9.38 -10.32
C ALA A 46 11.58 -8.56 -10.78
N GLY A 47 12.77 -9.18 -10.85
CA GLY A 47 14.01 -8.47 -11.17
C GLY A 47 14.44 -7.48 -10.08
N ASP A 48 15.28 -6.52 -10.45
CA ASP A 48 15.67 -5.44 -9.54
C ASP A 48 14.53 -4.44 -9.40
N LEU A 49 14.08 -4.22 -8.16
CA LEU A 49 13.00 -3.31 -7.82
C LEU A 49 13.49 -1.99 -7.23
N VAL A 50 14.74 -1.90 -6.79
CA VAL A 50 15.22 -0.81 -5.92
C VAL A 50 14.92 0.57 -6.49
N THR A 51 15.21 0.81 -7.76
CA THR A 51 15.02 2.12 -8.39
C THR A 51 13.70 2.27 -9.16
N ARG A 52 12.78 1.31 -9.03
CA ARG A 52 11.52 1.39 -9.74
C ARG A 52 10.58 2.40 -9.10
N ARG A 53 9.79 3.04 -9.94
CA ARG A 53 8.79 4.01 -9.52
C ARG A 53 7.51 3.30 -9.07
N LEU A 54 7.08 3.60 -7.83
CA LEU A 54 5.71 3.36 -7.35
C LEU A 54 4.88 4.61 -7.65
N TRP A 55 3.66 4.42 -8.16
CA TRP A 55 2.77 5.53 -8.50
C TRP A 55 1.31 5.20 -8.27
N LEU A 56 0.51 6.25 -8.07
CA LEU A 56 -0.95 6.23 -7.98
C LEU A 56 -1.52 7.43 -8.74
N THR A 57 -2.48 7.16 -9.62
CA THR A 57 -3.33 8.19 -10.21
C THR A 57 -4.76 8.07 -9.71
N VAL A 58 -5.48 9.19 -9.65
CA VAL A 58 -6.91 9.24 -9.34
C VAL A 58 -7.57 10.13 -10.38
N ASN A 59 -8.55 9.60 -11.09
CA ASN A 59 -9.24 10.25 -12.21
C ASN A 59 -8.29 10.75 -13.31
N GLY A 60 -7.16 10.04 -13.49
CA GLY A 60 -6.11 10.39 -14.44
C GLY A 60 -5.03 11.34 -13.90
N ASP A 61 -5.24 11.95 -12.74
CA ASP A 61 -4.28 12.85 -12.12
C ASP A 61 -3.30 12.09 -11.23
N LEU A 62 -2.00 12.35 -11.38
CA LEU A 62 -0.97 11.77 -10.52
C LEU A 62 -1.13 12.30 -9.09
N ARG A 63 -1.31 11.40 -8.12
CA ARG A 63 -1.52 11.71 -6.70
C ARG A 63 -0.33 11.35 -5.83
N GLN A 64 0.27 10.18 -6.06
CA GLN A 64 1.41 9.70 -5.32
C GLN A 64 2.45 9.15 -6.29
N GLN A 65 3.71 9.42 -5.99
CA GLN A 65 4.82 8.78 -6.71
C GLN A 65 6.06 8.83 -5.81
N SER A 66 6.87 7.77 -5.87
CA SER A 66 8.18 7.68 -5.22
C SER A 66 9.02 6.62 -5.89
N SER A 67 10.31 6.64 -5.67
CA SER A 67 11.18 5.51 -5.98
C SER A 67 11.14 4.50 -4.82
N LEU A 68 11.31 3.21 -5.10
CA LEU A 68 11.31 2.20 -4.05
C LEU A 68 12.57 2.26 -3.16
N ASP A 69 13.64 2.92 -3.59
CA ASP A 69 14.83 3.22 -2.77
C ASP A 69 14.62 4.34 -1.74
N ASP A 70 13.49 5.08 -1.82
CA ASP A 70 13.11 6.03 -0.78
C ASP A 70 12.62 5.36 0.52
N MET A 71 12.42 4.03 0.52
CA MET A 71 12.01 3.29 1.71
C MET A 71 13.11 3.34 2.78
N VAL A 72 12.73 3.68 4.03
CA VAL A 72 13.66 3.76 5.17
C VAL A 72 14.21 2.39 5.54
N PHE A 73 13.40 1.34 5.43
CA PHE A 73 13.77 -0.04 5.70
C PHE A 73 13.57 -0.90 4.45
N SER A 74 14.48 -1.81 4.22
CA SER A 74 14.35 -2.83 3.18
C SER A 74 13.24 -3.85 3.52
N VAL A 75 12.77 -4.58 2.52
CA VAL A 75 11.78 -5.65 2.72
C VAL A 75 12.29 -6.70 3.73
N SER A 76 13.58 -7.06 3.67
CA SER A 76 14.16 -8.05 4.57
C SER A 76 14.22 -7.56 6.02
N GLU A 77 14.52 -6.28 6.25
CA GLU A 77 14.50 -5.68 7.58
C GLU A 77 13.09 -5.65 8.16
N VAL A 78 12.09 -5.24 7.37
CA VAL A 78 10.69 -5.24 7.81
C VAL A 78 10.23 -6.65 8.17
N ILE A 79 10.50 -7.65 7.32
CA ILE A 79 10.16 -9.05 7.62
C ILE A 79 10.86 -9.53 8.89
N HIS A 80 12.14 -9.21 9.07
CA HIS A 80 12.89 -9.57 10.27
C HIS A 80 12.26 -8.99 11.54
N GLU A 81 11.90 -7.69 11.54
CA GLU A 81 11.28 -7.07 12.70
C GLU A 81 9.86 -7.62 12.97
N LEU A 82 9.05 -7.79 11.95
CA LEU A 82 7.71 -8.35 12.10
C LEU A 82 7.73 -9.79 12.62
N SER A 83 8.71 -10.61 12.19
CA SER A 83 8.82 -11.99 12.64
C SER A 83 9.14 -12.18 14.13
N LYS A 84 9.63 -11.12 14.79
CA LYS A 84 9.83 -11.11 16.25
C LYS A 84 8.50 -10.91 17.00
N LEU A 85 7.50 -10.32 16.35
CA LEU A 85 6.23 -9.94 16.96
C LEU A 85 5.08 -10.85 16.52
N PHE A 86 5.16 -11.40 15.31
CA PHE A 86 4.08 -12.17 14.67
C PHE A 86 4.61 -13.48 14.09
N ALA A 87 3.84 -14.53 14.19
CA ALA A 87 4.09 -15.78 13.47
C ALA A 87 3.63 -15.62 12.00
N LEU A 88 4.50 -15.07 11.15
CA LEU A 88 4.22 -14.87 9.73
C LEU A 88 3.94 -16.21 9.03
N LYS A 89 2.92 -16.22 8.17
CA LYS A 89 2.44 -17.41 7.46
C LYS A 89 2.37 -17.17 5.96
N ALA A 90 2.33 -18.25 5.20
CA ALA A 90 2.02 -18.18 3.78
C ALA A 90 0.63 -17.58 3.57
N GLY A 91 0.55 -16.57 2.70
CA GLY A 91 -0.67 -15.80 2.46
C GLY A 91 -0.73 -14.45 3.19
N ASP A 92 0.15 -14.19 4.15
CA ASP A 92 0.23 -12.87 4.79
C ASP A 92 0.69 -11.82 3.77
N LEU A 93 0.02 -10.67 3.78
CA LEU A 93 0.40 -9.50 3.00
C LEU A 93 1.01 -8.45 3.92
N ILE A 94 2.19 -7.96 3.56
CA ILE A 94 2.89 -6.92 4.30
C ILE A 94 2.86 -5.64 3.47
N PHE A 95 2.13 -4.63 3.94
CA PHE A 95 2.11 -3.30 3.34
C PHE A 95 3.33 -2.51 3.82
N MET A 96 4.19 -2.14 2.88
CA MET A 96 5.50 -1.53 3.15
C MET A 96 5.44 -0.02 3.43
N GLY A 97 4.24 0.56 3.44
CA GLY A 97 4.05 1.99 3.63
C GLY A 97 3.60 2.71 2.38
N THR A 98 3.49 4.03 2.48
CA THR A 98 2.97 4.88 1.41
C THR A 98 3.80 6.16 1.27
N PRO A 99 4.07 6.64 0.04
CA PRO A 99 4.76 7.90 -0.17
C PRO A 99 3.85 9.11 0.15
N ALA A 100 4.41 10.29 0.04
CA ALA A 100 3.67 11.55 0.14
C ALA A 100 2.53 11.64 -0.90
N GLY A 101 1.55 12.52 -0.67
CA GLY A 101 0.41 12.73 -1.57
C GLY A 101 -0.88 12.01 -1.14
N VAL A 102 -0.95 11.50 0.10
CA VAL A 102 -2.19 10.93 0.64
C VAL A 102 -3.31 11.97 0.65
N ALA A 103 -4.49 11.57 0.16
CA ALA A 103 -5.68 12.41 0.10
C ALA A 103 -6.94 11.56 0.28
N ALA A 104 -8.08 12.21 0.46
CA ALA A 104 -9.36 11.53 0.46
C ALA A 104 -9.72 11.03 -0.94
N LEU A 105 -10.39 9.89 -0.98
CA LEU A 105 -11.11 9.37 -2.14
C LEU A 105 -12.60 9.51 -1.86
N VAL A 106 -13.39 9.72 -2.90
CA VAL A 106 -14.84 9.85 -2.81
C VAL A 106 -15.55 8.84 -3.73
N PRO A 107 -16.82 8.49 -3.46
CA PRO A 107 -17.58 7.64 -4.37
C PRO A 107 -17.53 8.14 -5.81
N GLY A 108 -17.27 7.23 -6.75
CA GLY A 108 -17.10 7.51 -8.17
C GLY A 108 -15.66 7.73 -8.62
N ASP A 109 -14.71 7.98 -7.70
CA ASP A 109 -13.30 8.10 -8.07
C ASP A 109 -12.79 6.79 -8.69
N ARG A 110 -12.00 6.94 -9.75
CA ARG A 110 -11.27 5.86 -10.41
C ARG A 110 -9.79 5.97 -10.07
N PHE A 111 -9.19 4.88 -9.67
CA PHE A 111 -7.75 4.85 -9.39
C PHE A 111 -7.02 3.89 -10.31
N GLU A 112 -5.76 4.16 -10.55
CA GLU A 112 -4.80 3.24 -11.14
C GLU A 112 -3.50 3.37 -10.34
N ALA A 113 -2.94 2.23 -9.93
CA ALA A 113 -1.70 2.18 -9.15
C ALA A 113 -0.77 1.11 -9.69
N GLY A 114 0.53 1.36 -9.62
CA GLY A 114 1.50 0.42 -10.18
C GLY A 114 2.92 0.65 -9.70
N VAL A 115 3.75 -0.35 -9.97
CA VAL A 115 5.21 -0.26 -9.97
C VAL A 115 5.70 -0.49 -11.40
N ASP A 116 6.48 0.45 -11.92
CA ASP A 116 6.96 0.41 -13.30
C ASP A 116 7.68 -0.91 -13.61
N GLY A 117 7.26 -1.56 -14.70
CA GLY A 117 7.86 -2.82 -15.15
C GLY A 117 7.60 -4.02 -14.23
N LEU A 118 6.71 -3.92 -13.25
CA LEU A 118 6.31 -5.03 -12.40
C LEU A 118 4.82 -5.36 -12.59
N VAL A 119 3.93 -4.53 -12.07
CA VAL A 119 2.48 -4.76 -12.10
C VAL A 119 1.74 -3.45 -11.91
N ALA A 120 0.55 -3.35 -12.48
CA ALA A 120 -0.40 -2.27 -12.22
C ALA A 120 -1.81 -2.85 -12.07
N PHE A 121 -2.67 -2.14 -11.34
CA PHE A 121 -4.08 -2.48 -11.22
C PHE A 121 -4.92 -1.22 -11.11
N SER A 122 -6.19 -1.35 -11.37
CA SER A 122 -7.14 -0.23 -11.32
C SER A 122 -8.43 -0.64 -10.63
N GLY A 123 -9.18 0.34 -10.19
CA GLY A 123 -10.48 0.14 -9.58
C GLY A 123 -11.25 1.45 -9.46
N HIS A 124 -12.38 1.39 -8.77
CA HIS A 124 -13.19 2.56 -8.48
C HIS A 124 -13.72 2.49 -7.06
N ILE A 125 -14.03 3.64 -6.50
CA ILE A 125 -14.68 3.77 -5.19
C ILE A 125 -16.19 3.75 -5.43
N ALA A 126 -16.87 2.81 -4.78
CA ALA A 126 -18.32 2.65 -4.87
C ALA A 126 -19.06 3.65 -3.98
#